data_b22fc66410303481fe2daedd677c7d12
#
_entry.id   b22fc66410303481fe2daedd677c7d12
#
_cell.length_a   1.000
_cell.length_b   1.000
_cell.length_c   1.000
_cell.angle_alpha   90.00
_cell.angle_beta   90.00
_cell.angle_gamma   90.00
#
_symmetry.space_group_name_H-M   'P 1'
#
loop_
_entity.id
_entity.type
_entity.pdbx_description
1 polymer ?
#
loop_
_entity_poly.entity_id
_entity_poly.type
_entity_poly.pdbx_seq_one_letter_code
_entity_poly.pdbx_strand_id
1 'polypeptide(L)'
;MAHSTLCGMTDDADRPEPPSAKAITALLREARSLSRRADKLSGTAAAVDDSTTQQLAAEACTSVERLVHHLMLLERQVQRGERAAGRRAP
;
A
#
# COMPACT_ATOMS: atom_id res chain seq x y z
N MET A 1 -19.59 -19.91 13.66
CA MET A 1 -19.12 -19.63 13.00
C MET A 1 -18.95 -19.02 12.44
N ALA A 2 -18.88 -19.09 12.48
CA ALA A 2 -18.30 -18.62 11.79
C ALA A 2 -18.12 -18.13 11.36
N HIS A 3 -17.80 -18.08 11.53
CA HIS A 3 -17.22 -17.69 10.87
C HIS A 3 -16.83 -17.49 10.48
N SER A 4 -16.66 -17.48 11.00
CA SER A 4 -16.20 -17.43 10.46
C SER A 4 -16.16 -17.46 9.69
N THR A 5 -16.69 -17.75 9.97
CA THR A 5 -16.60 -18.07 8.80
C THR A 5 -16.21 -17.34 7.76
N LEU A 6 -16.37 -16.62 7.61
CA LEU A 6 -15.90 -15.99 6.62
C LEU A 6 -14.54 -16.05 6.43
N CYS A 7 -13.83 -16.00 7.33
CA CYS A 7 -12.49 -15.91 7.15
C CYS A 7 -11.85 -17.18 7.07
N GLY A 8 -12.23 -18.10 7.73
CA GLY A 8 -11.47 -19.32 7.73
C GLY A 8 -11.69 -20.16 6.56
N MET A 9 -12.69 -19.90 5.84
CA MET A 9 -13.07 -20.74 4.81
C MET A 9 -12.14 -20.85 3.72
N THR A 10 -11.24 -20.01 3.62
CA THR A 10 -10.39 -20.08 2.49
C THR A 10 -9.02 -20.32 2.89
N ASP A 11 -8.77 -21.43 3.56
CA ASP A 11 -7.48 -21.69 4.06
C ASP A 11 -6.37 -21.41 3.13
N ASP A 12 -6.36 -22.01 1.97
CA ASP A 12 -5.27 -21.81 1.05
C ASP A 12 -5.33 -20.45 0.42
N ALA A 13 -6.52 -19.97 0.16
CA ALA A 13 -6.65 -18.66 -0.42
C ALA A 13 -6.29 -17.58 0.59
N ASP A 14 -6.49 -17.86 1.87
CA ASP A 14 -6.14 -16.92 2.90
C ASP A 14 -4.69 -16.96 3.26
N ARG A 15 -4.00 -18.02 2.91
CA ARG A 15 -2.61 -18.13 3.24
C ARG A 15 -1.84 -17.03 2.51
N PRO A 16 -1.13 -16.18 3.24
CA PRO A 16 -0.41 -15.11 2.56
C PRO A 16 0.68 -15.68 1.71
N GLU A 17 0.67 -15.33 0.47
CA GLU A 17 1.76 -15.68 -0.41
C GLU A 17 2.86 -14.65 -0.26
N PRO A 18 4.10 -15.03 -0.49
CA PRO A 18 5.17 -14.05 -0.47
C PRO A 18 4.89 -12.99 -1.54
N PRO A 19 5.08 -11.72 -1.20
CA PRO A 19 4.83 -10.67 -2.19
C PRO A 19 5.78 -10.82 -3.36
N SER A 20 5.25 -10.68 -4.57
CA SER A 20 6.07 -10.71 -5.76
C SER A 20 6.46 -9.29 -6.14
N ALA A 21 7.61 -9.15 -6.76
CA ALA A 21 8.07 -7.85 -7.21
C ALA A 21 7.05 -7.20 -8.14
N LYS A 22 6.45 -8.00 -9.01
CA LYS A 22 5.47 -7.49 -9.96
C LYS A 22 4.25 -6.93 -9.27
N ALA A 23 3.73 -7.66 -8.29
CA ALA A 23 2.55 -7.22 -7.54
C ALA A 23 2.85 -5.95 -6.76
N ILE A 24 4.02 -5.88 -6.13
CA ILE A 24 4.40 -4.71 -5.36
C ILE A 24 4.57 -3.50 -6.27
N THR A 25 5.19 -3.69 -7.42
CA THR A 25 5.38 -2.60 -8.37
C THR A 25 4.03 -2.05 -8.86
N ALA A 26 3.09 -2.95 -9.15
CA ALA A 26 1.76 -2.52 -9.57
C ALA A 26 1.04 -1.75 -8.47
N LEU A 27 1.11 -2.25 -7.25
CA LEU A 27 0.48 -1.60 -6.12
C LEU A 27 1.13 -0.24 -5.83
N LEU A 28 2.44 -0.17 -5.94
CA LEU A 28 3.16 1.09 -5.73
C LEU A 28 2.74 2.14 -6.76
N ARG A 29 2.54 1.71 -8.01
CA ARG A 29 2.09 2.62 -9.05
C ARG A 29 0.72 3.19 -8.71
N GLU A 30 -0.19 2.33 -8.24
CA GLU A 30 -1.51 2.78 -7.83
C GLU A 30 -1.44 3.69 -6.62
N ALA A 31 -0.59 3.35 -5.65
CA ALA A 31 -0.45 4.16 -4.46
C ALA A 31 0.10 5.55 -4.78
N ARG A 32 1.02 5.64 -5.72
CA ARG A 32 1.55 6.94 -6.14
C ARG A 32 0.48 7.77 -6.85
N SER A 33 -0.36 7.12 -7.65
CA SER A 33 -1.48 7.81 -8.27
C SER A 33 -2.45 8.33 -7.21
N LEU A 34 -2.71 7.52 -6.20
CA LEU A 34 -3.56 7.91 -5.09
C LEU A 34 -2.95 9.06 -4.30
N SER A 35 -1.63 9.04 -4.13
CA SER A 35 -0.93 10.13 -3.44
C SER A 35 -1.13 11.46 -4.15
N ARG A 36 -1.04 11.45 -5.47
CA ARG A 36 -1.26 12.68 -6.25
C ARG A 36 -2.70 13.17 -6.11
N ARG A 37 -3.65 12.23 -6.08
CA ARG A 37 -5.06 12.59 -5.89
C ARG A 37 -5.30 13.13 -4.49
N ALA A 38 -4.63 12.56 -3.50
CA ALA A 38 -4.76 13.02 -2.12
C ALA A 38 -4.20 14.42 -1.98
N ASP A 39 -3.08 14.72 -2.63
CA ASP A 39 -2.52 16.07 -2.61
C ASP A 39 -3.49 17.07 -3.22
N LYS A 40 -4.11 16.69 -4.32
CA LYS A 40 -5.09 17.56 -4.98
C LYS A 40 -6.31 17.74 -4.09
N LEU A 41 -6.74 16.67 -3.44
CA LEU A 41 -7.88 16.73 -2.53
C LEU A 41 -7.57 17.67 -1.37
N SER A 42 -6.36 17.59 -0.81
CA SER A 42 -5.96 18.44 0.29
C SER A 42 -5.98 19.91 -0.13
N GLY A 43 -5.49 20.20 -1.34
CA GLY A 43 -5.53 21.57 -1.86
C GLY A 43 -6.95 22.06 -2.05
N THR A 44 -7.83 21.20 -2.53
CA THR A 44 -9.24 21.54 -2.70
C THR A 44 -9.90 21.75 -1.34
N ALA A 45 -9.57 20.89 -0.37
CA ALA A 45 -10.12 21.00 0.98
C ALA A 45 -9.72 22.30 1.66
N ALA A 46 -8.54 22.83 1.31
CA ALA A 46 -8.11 24.09 1.90
C ALA A 46 -9.02 25.26 1.54
N ALA A 47 -9.76 25.13 0.43
CA ALA A 47 -10.70 26.16 0.02
C ALA A 47 -12.04 26.04 0.76
N VAL A 48 -12.28 24.94 1.44
CA VAL A 48 -13.45 24.73 2.23
C VAL A 48 -13.16 25.27 3.64
N ASP A 49 -13.99 26.17 4.11
CA ASP A 49 -13.75 26.80 5.40
C ASP A 49 -14.26 25.91 6.51
N ASP A 50 -13.60 24.78 6.71
CA ASP A 50 -13.96 23.82 7.73
C ASP A 50 -12.70 23.11 8.21
N SER A 51 -12.33 23.35 9.45
CA SER A 51 -11.06 22.83 9.96
C SER A 51 -11.05 21.32 10.06
N THR A 52 -12.18 20.71 10.35
CA THR A 52 -12.24 19.25 10.43
C THR A 52 -12.00 18.65 9.05
N THR A 53 -12.61 19.22 8.01
CA THR A 53 -12.40 18.76 6.64
C THR A 53 -10.93 18.88 6.26
N GLN A 54 -10.31 20.01 6.58
CA GLN A 54 -8.92 20.24 6.26
C GLN A 54 -8.02 19.26 6.99
N GLN A 55 -8.30 19.01 8.25
CA GLN A 55 -7.51 18.08 9.04
C GLN A 55 -7.62 16.66 8.52
N LEU A 56 -8.84 16.21 8.19
CA LEU A 56 -9.03 14.87 7.69
C LEU A 56 -8.35 14.66 6.33
N ALA A 57 -8.40 15.69 5.49
CA ALA A 57 -7.73 15.62 4.20
C ALA A 57 -6.21 15.52 4.38
N ALA A 58 -5.66 16.26 5.34
CA ALA A 58 -4.23 16.19 5.64
C ALA A 58 -3.84 14.83 6.17
N GLU A 59 -4.67 14.25 7.04
CA GLU A 59 -4.42 12.92 7.58
C GLU A 59 -4.44 11.87 6.47
N ALA A 60 -5.36 12.02 5.53
CA ALA A 60 -5.43 11.09 4.40
C ALA A 60 -4.15 11.16 3.57
N CYS A 61 -3.64 12.35 3.31
CA CYS A 61 -2.39 12.51 2.59
C CYS A 61 -1.25 11.83 3.32
N THR A 62 -1.17 12.04 4.63
CA THR A 62 -0.11 11.43 5.43
C THR A 62 -0.19 9.91 5.38
N SER A 63 -1.40 9.36 5.46
CA SER A 63 -1.58 7.91 5.41
C SER A 63 -1.15 7.33 4.09
N VAL A 64 -1.51 7.99 3.00
CA VAL A 64 -1.13 7.52 1.67
C VAL A 64 0.38 7.62 1.48
N GLU A 65 1.00 8.68 1.97
CA GLU A 65 2.45 8.84 1.88
C GLU A 65 3.17 7.74 2.65
N ARG A 66 2.65 7.38 3.82
CA ARG A 66 3.22 6.27 4.59
C ARG A 66 3.12 4.96 3.83
N LEU A 67 2.00 4.74 3.16
CA LEU A 67 1.83 3.54 2.37
C LEU A 67 2.83 3.50 1.23
N VAL A 68 2.99 4.60 0.50
CA VAL A 68 3.96 4.67 -0.58
C VAL A 68 5.36 4.38 -0.07
N HIS A 69 5.72 4.99 1.05
CA HIS A 69 7.05 4.79 1.63
C HIS A 69 7.28 3.33 2.01
N HIS A 70 6.29 2.73 2.65
CA HIS A 70 6.38 1.33 3.04
C HIS A 70 6.51 0.42 1.81
N LEU A 71 5.75 0.69 0.76
CA LEU A 71 5.81 -0.12 -0.44
C LEU A 71 7.17 0.00 -1.13
N MET A 72 7.79 1.17 -1.08
CA MET A 72 9.12 1.33 -1.62
C MET A 72 10.15 0.48 -0.86
N LEU A 73 10.03 0.44 0.47
CA LEU A 73 10.90 -0.39 1.27
C LEU A 73 10.68 -1.88 0.97
N LEU A 74 9.42 -2.25 0.86
CA LEU A 74 9.07 -3.63 0.56
C LEU A 74 9.60 -4.06 -0.81
N GLU A 75 9.50 -3.17 -1.78
CA GLU A 75 10.01 -3.44 -3.11
C GLU A 75 11.51 -3.71 -3.06
N ARG A 76 12.25 -2.90 -2.30
CA ARG A 76 13.68 -3.11 -2.15
C ARG A 76 14.00 -4.44 -1.50
N GLN A 77 13.23 -4.82 -0.49
CA GLN A 77 13.44 -6.09 0.19
C GLN A 77 13.22 -7.27 -0.73
N VAL A 78 12.16 -7.22 -1.53
CA VAL A 78 11.87 -8.30 -2.46
C VAL A 78 12.95 -8.38 -3.53
N GLN A 79 13.40 -7.25 -4.04
CA GLN A 79 14.45 -7.24 -5.05
C GLN A 79 15.75 -7.81 -4.50
N ARG A 80 16.09 -7.49 -3.25
CA ARG A 80 17.27 -8.05 -2.62
C ARG A 80 17.14 -9.55 -2.44
N GLY A 81 15.95 -10.01 -2.05
CA GLY A 81 15.70 -11.43 -1.91
C GLY A 81 15.84 -12.16 -3.23
N GLU A 82 15.33 -11.58 -4.29
CA GLU A 82 15.44 -12.18 -5.60
C GLU A 82 16.89 -12.24 -6.07
N ARG A 83 17.66 -11.19 -5.81
CA ARG A 83 19.07 -11.21 -6.15
C ARG A 83 19.83 -12.26 -5.36
N ALA A 84 19.52 -12.38 -4.08
CA ALA A 84 20.18 -13.37 -3.25
C ALA A 84 19.83 -14.77 -3.71
N ALA A 85 18.59 -15.00 -4.08
CA ALA A 85 18.18 -16.29 -4.60
C ALA A 85 18.90 -16.60 -5.92
N GLY A 86 19.02 -15.58 -6.76
CA GLY A 86 19.75 -15.76 -8.03
C GLY A 86 21.21 -16.09 -7.82
N ARG A 87 21.85 -15.50 -6.82
CA ARG A 87 23.24 -15.80 -6.53
C ARG A 87 23.44 -17.20 -6.03
N ARG A 88 22.44 -17.73 -5.35
CA ARG A 88 22.54 -19.10 -4.83
C ARG A 88 22.30 -20.13 -5.89
N ALA A 89 21.72 -19.74 -6.99
CA ALA A 89 21.44 -20.68 -8.04
C ALA A 89 22.75 -21.22 -8.57
N PRO A 90 22.85 -22.52 -8.73
CA PRO A 90 24.07 -23.13 -9.24
C PRO A 90 24.32 -22.80 -10.68
#